data_ca7a9187ed5065299ba0c0b968c9d185
#
_entry.id   ca7a9187ed5065299ba0c0b968c9d185
#
_cell.length_a   1.000
_cell.length_b   1.000
_cell.length_c   1.000
_cell.angle_alpha   90.00
_cell.angle_beta   90.00
_cell.angle_gamma   90.00
#
_symmetry.space_group_name_H-M   'P 1'
#
loop_
_entity.id
_entity.type
_entity.pdbx_description
1 polymer ?
#
loop_
_entity_poly.entity_id
_entity_poly.type
_entity_poly.pdbx_seq_one_letter_code
_entity_poly.pdbx_strand_id
1 'polypeptide(L)'
;FAGLKVMRLLNEPTAAAVAYGLDRGEEGVIAVYDFGGGTFDISILRLSRGVFEVLSTGGDSALGGDDFDAALAEWVLRQSNIASLDFSGRRELLDHCRAAKESLSTCSSVQLQFGGWSGVIFRDQYDELIENLVERSVRACRKVLRDAQLSASDIAHVVMVGGSTRCPYVRKKVGDIRH
;
A
#
# COMPACT_ATOMS: atom_id res chain seq x y z
N PHE A 1 15.82 -17.79 -20.56
CA PHE A 1 15.45 -16.73 -21.55
C PHE A 1 14.06 -17.05 -22.06
N ALA A 2 13.09 -16.12 -21.86
CA ALA A 2 11.68 -16.34 -22.21
C ALA A 2 11.38 -16.14 -23.72
N GLY A 3 12.41 -15.99 -24.57
CA GLY A 3 12.24 -15.76 -26.02
C GLY A 3 11.60 -14.44 -26.41
N LEU A 4 11.48 -13.50 -25.47
CA LEU A 4 10.89 -12.19 -25.74
C LEU A 4 11.92 -11.22 -26.32
N LYS A 5 11.50 -10.43 -27.32
CA LYS A 5 12.29 -9.32 -27.85
C LYS A 5 12.02 -8.08 -26.99
N VAL A 6 12.96 -7.74 -26.11
CA VAL A 6 12.85 -6.53 -25.30
C VAL A 6 13.10 -5.31 -26.16
N MET A 7 12.08 -4.45 -26.32
CA MET A 7 12.16 -3.22 -27.11
C MET A 7 12.64 -2.04 -26.28
N ARG A 8 12.23 -1.96 -25.00
CA ARG A 8 12.54 -0.86 -24.07
C ARG A 8 12.36 -1.32 -22.63
N LEU A 9 13.14 -0.75 -21.72
CA LEU A 9 12.95 -0.84 -20.26
C LEU A 9 12.37 0.48 -19.77
N LEU A 10 11.36 0.39 -18.89
CA LEU A 10 10.82 1.51 -18.14
C LEU A 10 10.99 1.21 -16.66
N ASN A 11 11.32 2.21 -15.87
CA ASN A 11 11.25 2.08 -14.42
C ASN A 11 9.78 1.98 -13.97
N GLU A 12 9.54 1.32 -12.87
CA GLU A 12 8.21 0.99 -12.38
C GLU A 12 7.29 2.21 -12.20
N PRO A 13 7.71 3.31 -11.54
CA PRO A 13 6.85 4.48 -11.37
C PRO A 13 6.50 5.17 -12.70
N THR A 14 7.42 5.20 -13.67
CA THR A 14 7.11 5.73 -15.00
C THR A 14 6.11 4.84 -15.73
N ALA A 15 6.27 3.52 -15.65
CA ALA A 15 5.33 2.58 -16.24
C ALA A 15 3.93 2.71 -15.63
N ALA A 16 3.83 2.89 -14.31
CA ALA A 16 2.58 3.15 -13.62
C ALA A 16 1.92 4.44 -14.11
N ALA A 17 2.65 5.56 -14.18
CA ALA A 17 2.12 6.84 -14.65
C ALA A 17 1.59 6.74 -16.09
N VAL A 18 2.31 6.06 -17.00
CA VAL A 18 1.88 5.81 -18.39
C VAL A 18 0.61 4.93 -18.42
N ALA A 19 0.54 3.87 -17.61
CA ALA A 19 -0.63 3.00 -17.54
C ALA A 19 -1.90 3.72 -17.09
N TYR A 20 -1.77 4.77 -16.28
CA TYR A 20 -2.87 5.66 -15.89
C TYR A 20 -3.18 6.75 -16.94
N GLY A 21 -2.49 6.75 -18.09
CA GLY A 21 -2.75 7.65 -19.21
C GLY A 21 -2.24 9.07 -19.03
N LEU A 22 -1.36 9.31 -18.07
CA LEU A 22 -0.82 10.64 -17.75
C LEU A 22 0.21 11.13 -18.80
N ASP A 23 0.56 10.31 -19.78
CA ASP A 23 1.44 10.66 -20.90
C ASP A 23 0.72 11.44 -22.03
N ARG A 24 -0.62 11.56 -21.95
CA ARG A 24 -1.48 12.10 -23.03
C ARG A 24 -1.77 13.59 -22.90
N GLY A 25 -0.73 14.42 -22.78
CA GLY A 25 -0.84 15.87 -22.85
C GLY A 25 -1.05 16.59 -21.52
N GLU A 26 -0.97 15.89 -20.40
CA GLU A 26 -0.93 16.51 -19.09
C GLU A 26 0.52 16.88 -18.74
N GLU A 27 0.73 18.07 -18.17
CA GLU A 27 2.02 18.48 -17.61
C GLU A 27 1.85 18.69 -16.11
N GLY A 28 2.90 18.45 -15.32
CA GLY A 28 2.85 18.68 -13.89
C GLY A 28 3.67 17.70 -13.07
N VAL A 29 3.51 17.80 -11.77
CA VAL A 29 4.16 16.91 -10.81
C VAL A 29 3.21 15.80 -10.40
N ILE A 30 3.70 14.57 -10.46
CA ILE A 30 2.94 13.34 -10.20
C ILE A 30 3.61 12.60 -9.04
N ALA A 31 2.82 12.16 -8.07
CA ALA A 31 3.27 11.23 -7.04
C ALA A 31 2.80 9.81 -7.42
N VAL A 32 3.72 8.87 -7.46
CA VAL A 32 3.41 7.43 -7.60
C VAL A 32 3.59 6.78 -6.25
N TYR A 33 2.49 6.37 -5.64
CA TYR A 33 2.39 5.73 -4.34
C TYR A 33 2.16 4.24 -4.57
N ASP A 34 3.22 3.45 -4.48
CA ASP A 34 3.18 1.99 -4.67
C ASP A 34 3.24 1.28 -3.33
N PHE A 35 2.12 0.64 -2.95
CA PHE A 35 2.01 -0.09 -1.71
C PHE A 35 1.65 -1.54 -1.98
N GLY A 36 2.69 -2.35 -2.12
CA GLY A 36 2.61 -3.78 -2.43
C GLY A 36 2.36 -4.67 -1.22
N GLY A 37 2.64 -5.96 -1.38
CA GLY A 37 2.53 -6.95 -0.29
C GLY A 37 3.67 -6.86 0.72
N GLY A 38 4.90 -6.62 0.28
CA GLY A 38 6.10 -6.61 1.15
C GLY A 38 6.85 -5.29 1.20
N THR A 39 6.62 -4.39 0.24
CA THR A 39 7.33 -3.11 0.13
C THR A 39 6.38 -1.95 -0.09
N PHE A 40 6.82 -0.79 0.35
CA PHE A 40 6.22 0.49 0.05
C PHE A 40 7.23 1.38 -0.68
N ASP A 41 6.85 1.90 -1.83
CA ASP A 41 7.65 2.82 -2.63
C ASP A 41 6.86 4.09 -2.97
N ILE A 42 7.55 5.22 -2.94
CA ILE A 42 7.01 6.52 -3.32
C ILE A 42 7.98 7.23 -4.25
N SER A 43 7.48 7.71 -5.38
CA SER A 43 8.25 8.46 -6.37
C SER A 43 7.54 9.74 -6.76
N ILE A 44 8.28 10.83 -6.81
CA ILE A 44 7.80 12.11 -7.34
C ILE A 44 8.40 12.29 -8.73
N LEU A 45 7.53 12.44 -9.71
CA LEU A 45 7.88 12.59 -11.12
C LEU A 45 7.40 13.97 -11.62
N ARG A 46 8.19 14.59 -12.49
CA ARG A 46 7.74 15.72 -13.31
C ARG A 46 7.49 15.22 -14.73
N LEU A 47 6.28 15.49 -15.24
CA LEU A 47 5.94 15.26 -16.62
C LEU A 47 5.96 16.59 -17.36
N SER A 48 6.80 16.68 -18.37
CA SER A 48 6.88 17.82 -19.27
C SER A 48 7.15 17.34 -20.70
N ARG A 49 6.32 17.74 -21.64
CA ARG A 49 6.41 17.41 -23.09
C ARG A 49 6.60 15.91 -23.36
N GLY A 50 5.88 15.07 -22.60
CA GLY A 50 5.95 13.61 -22.73
C GLY A 50 7.21 12.96 -22.13
N VAL A 51 8.04 13.72 -21.41
CA VAL A 51 9.22 13.22 -20.71
C VAL A 51 8.95 13.16 -19.22
N PHE A 52 9.20 12.00 -18.61
CA PHE A 52 9.15 11.82 -17.15
C PHE A 52 10.54 12.00 -16.56
N GLU A 53 10.68 12.98 -15.67
CA GLU A 53 11.85 13.22 -14.84
C GLU A 53 11.57 12.78 -13.42
N VAL A 54 12.41 11.91 -12.83
CA VAL A 54 12.28 11.51 -11.43
C VAL A 54 12.94 12.59 -10.56
N LEU A 55 12.14 13.26 -9.72
CA LEU A 55 12.60 14.33 -8.83
C LEU A 55 13.12 13.78 -7.50
N SER A 56 12.42 12.82 -6.94
CA SER A 56 12.80 12.18 -5.67
C SER A 56 12.11 10.83 -5.54
N THR A 57 12.74 9.92 -4.81
CA THR A 57 12.20 8.59 -4.48
C THR A 57 12.47 8.25 -3.03
N GLY A 58 11.66 7.39 -2.48
CA GLY A 58 11.85 6.83 -1.15
C GLY A 58 10.88 5.68 -0.92
N GLY A 59 10.84 5.17 0.29
CA GLY A 59 9.98 4.05 0.62
C GLY A 59 10.40 3.37 1.91
N ASP A 60 9.88 2.16 2.09
CA ASP A 60 10.19 1.27 3.21
C ASP A 60 10.15 -0.17 2.69
N SER A 61 11.33 -0.81 2.59
CA SER A 61 11.48 -2.17 2.07
C SER A 61 10.98 -3.27 3.02
N ALA A 62 10.53 -2.90 4.22
CA ALA A 62 9.97 -3.78 5.23
C ALA A 62 8.59 -3.25 5.68
N LEU A 63 7.76 -2.84 4.73
CA LEU A 63 6.42 -2.34 4.96
C LEU A 63 5.51 -2.73 3.79
N GLY A 64 4.50 -3.55 4.05
CA GLY A 64 3.58 -4.03 3.02
C GLY A 64 2.27 -4.58 3.57
N GLY A 65 1.45 -5.12 2.68
CA GLY A 65 0.20 -5.77 3.03
C GLY A 65 0.37 -7.01 3.90
N ASP A 66 1.54 -7.65 3.86
CA ASP A 66 1.87 -8.80 4.71
C ASP A 66 2.02 -8.38 6.18
N ASP A 67 2.47 -7.14 6.45
CA ASP A 67 2.50 -6.58 7.81
C ASP A 67 1.07 -6.30 8.31
N PHE A 68 0.16 -5.92 7.42
CA PHE A 68 -1.26 -5.76 7.77
C PHE A 68 -1.89 -7.10 8.13
N ASP A 69 -1.56 -8.18 7.38
CA ASP A 69 -2.00 -9.54 7.68
C ASP A 69 -1.45 -10.00 9.04
N ALA A 70 -0.18 -9.71 9.32
CA ALA A 70 0.46 -10.04 10.59
C ALA A 70 -0.19 -9.30 11.77
N ALA A 71 -0.51 -8.01 11.64
CA ALA A 71 -1.19 -7.25 12.67
C ALA A 71 -2.58 -7.83 12.99
N LEU A 72 -3.33 -8.25 11.96
CA LEU A 72 -4.61 -8.92 12.13
C LEU A 72 -4.46 -10.30 12.76
N ALA A 73 -3.43 -11.07 12.36
CA ALA A 73 -3.15 -12.38 12.95
C ALA A 73 -2.82 -12.27 14.43
N GLU A 74 -2.04 -11.28 14.85
CA GLU A 74 -1.77 -11.02 16.26
C GLU A 74 -3.05 -10.66 17.04
N TRP A 75 -3.96 -9.90 16.43
CA TRP A 75 -5.26 -9.62 17.04
C TRP A 75 -6.08 -10.89 17.23
N VAL A 76 -6.15 -11.78 16.22
CA VAL A 76 -6.85 -13.07 16.30
C VAL A 76 -6.26 -13.93 17.42
N LEU A 77 -4.93 -14.04 17.53
CA LEU A 77 -4.27 -14.82 18.58
C LEU A 77 -4.60 -14.30 19.98
N ARG A 78 -4.64 -12.99 20.15
CA ARG A 78 -5.05 -12.37 21.44
C ARG A 78 -6.51 -12.67 21.80
N GLN A 79 -7.41 -12.65 20.80
CA GLN A 79 -8.84 -12.92 21.03
C GLN A 79 -9.14 -14.41 21.27
N SER A 80 -8.42 -15.29 20.58
CA SER A 80 -8.65 -16.74 20.64
C SER A 80 -7.99 -17.45 21.82
N ASN A 81 -7.08 -16.76 22.55
CA ASN A 81 -6.23 -17.36 23.61
C ASN A 81 -5.41 -18.57 23.11
N ILE A 82 -5.11 -18.66 21.80
CA ILE A 82 -4.23 -19.70 21.25
C ILE A 82 -2.79 -19.36 21.64
N ALA A 83 -2.19 -20.18 22.48
CA ALA A 83 -0.88 -19.91 23.08
C ALA A 83 0.29 -20.04 22.08
N SER A 84 0.20 -20.95 21.14
CA SER A 84 1.25 -21.16 20.13
C SER A 84 0.68 -21.85 18.88
N LEU A 85 1.31 -21.55 17.73
CA LEU A 85 1.05 -22.21 16.47
C LEU A 85 2.37 -22.79 15.93
N ASP A 86 2.29 -23.95 15.30
CA ASP A 86 3.36 -24.43 14.44
C ASP A 86 3.45 -23.62 13.16
N PHE A 87 4.41 -23.94 12.32
CA PHE A 87 4.62 -23.22 11.05
C PHE A 87 3.41 -23.29 10.11
N SER A 88 2.75 -24.47 10.05
CA SER A 88 1.57 -24.67 9.19
C SER A 88 0.37 -23.85 9.68
N GLY A 89 0.08 -23.91 10.98
CA GLY A 89 -1.01 -23.15 11.58
C GLY A 89 -0.81 -21.64 11.48
N ARG A 90 0.45 -21.18 11.60
CA ARG A 90 0.76 -19.74 11.39
C ARG A 90 0.48 -19.32 9.95
N ARG A 91 0.86 -20.13 8.97
CA ARG A 91 0.59 -19.83 7.56
C ARG A 91 -0.91 -19.82 7.25
N GLU A 92 -1.64 -20.81 7.75
CA GLU A 92 -3.09 -20.89 7.60
C GLU A 92 -3.79 -19.65 8.21
N LEU A 93 -3.37 -19.22 9.40
CA LEU A 93 -3.89 -18.01 10.03
C LEU A 93 -3.64 -16.76 9.16
N LEU A 94 -2.43 -16.60 8.62
CA LEU A 94 -2.10 -15.47 7.73
C LEU A 94 -2.94 -15.47 6.45
N ASP A 95 -3.21 -16.64 5.87
CA ASP A 95 -4.07 -16.76 4.68
C ASP A 95 -5.53 -16.35 5.01
N HIS A 96 -6.05 -16.73 6.17
CA HIS A 96 -7.36 -16.28 6.65
C HIS A 96 -7.39 -14.77 6.90
N CYS A 97 -6.34 -14.22 7.49
CA CYS A 97 -6.21 -12.78 7.74
C CYS A 97 -6.12 -11.99 6.44
N ARG A 98 -5.41 -12.49 5.44
CA ARG A 98 -5.35 -11.89 4.10
C ARG A 98 -6.74 -11.82 3.46
N ALA A 99 -7.47 -12.92 3.46
CA ALA A 99 -8.84 -12.95 2.92
C ALA A 99 -9.77 -11.97 3.67
N ALA A 100 -9.66 -11.88 4.99
CA ALA A 100 -10.41 -10.94 5.80
C ALA A 100 -10.04 -9.47 5.49
N LYS A 101 -8.75 -9.15 5.40
CA LYS A 101 -8.25 -7.84 4.98
C LYS A 101 -8.82 -7.42 3.63
N GLU A 102 -8.78 -8.30 2.64
CA GLU A 102 -9.31 -8.04 1.30
C GLU A 102 -10.82 -7.77 1.35
N SER A 103 -11.57 -8.56 2.12
CA SER A 103 -13.02 -8.37 2.33
C SER A 103 -13.36 -7.06 3.03
N LEU A 104 -12.55 -6.62 4.01
CA LEU A 104 -12.71 -5.34 4.70
C LEU A 104 -12.50 -4.13 3.78
N SER A 105 -11.94 -4.31 2.59
CA SER A 105 -11.86 -3.22 1.60
C SER A 105 -13.24 -2.80 1.08
N THR A 106 -14.23 -3.69 1.12
CA THR A 106 -15.59 -3.44 0.65
C THR A 106 -16.66 -3.59 1.73
N CYS A 107 -16.41 -4.44 2.74
CA CYS A 107 -17.35 -4.70 3.84
C CYS A 107 -16.98 -3.91 5.08
N SER A 108 -17.96 -3.54 5.91
CA SER A 108 -17.74 -2.87 7.19
C SER A 108 -17.31 -3.81 8.32
N SER A 109 -17.54 -5.13 8.16
CA SER A 109 -17.12 -6.15 9.10
C SER A 109 -16.93 -7.49 8.41
N VAL A 110 -16.11 -8.37 9.00
CA VAL A 110 -15.85 -9.73 8.52
C VAL A 110 -15.84 -10.69 9.70
N GLN A 111 -16.44 -11.87 9.51
CA GLN A 111 -16.34 -12.97 10.45
C GLN A 111 -15.03 -13.75 10.18
N LEU A 112 -14.27 -13.97 11.21
CA LEU A 112 -13.06 -14.79 11.21
C LEU A 112 -13.28 -16.05 12.03
N GLN A 113 -12.76 -17.18 11.52
CA GLN A 113 -12.78 -18.46 12.23
C GLN A 113 -11.40 -19.08 12.14
N PHE A 114 -10.85 -19.51 13.27
CA PHE A 114 -9.54 -20.15 13.30
C PHE A 114 -9.38 -20.99 14.59
N GLY A 115 -8.87 -22.22 14.47
CA GLY A 115 -8.56 -23.08 15.63
C GLY A 115 -9.72 -23.32 16.60
N GLY A 116 -10.96 -23.40 16.10
CA GLY A 116 -12.17 -23.53 16.91
C GLY A 116 -12.71 -22.20 17.48
N TRP A 117 -11.96 -21.11 17.36
CA TRP A 117 -12.42 -19.77 17.71
C TRP A 117 -13.18 -19.12 16.55
N SER A 118 -14.18 -18.30 16.88
CA SER A 118 -14.90 -17.49 15.92
C SER A 118 -15.14 -16.09 16.49
N GLY A 119 -14.89 -15.07 15.69
CA GLY A 119 -15.12 -13.68 16.08
C GLY A 119 -15.41 -12.80 14.87
N VAL A 120 -15.82 -11.57 15.12
CA VAL A 120 -16.08 -10.55 14.11
C VAL A 120 -15.10 -9.41 14.33
N ILE A 121 -14.48 -8.96 13.23
CA ILE A 121 -13.70 -7.73 13.21
C ILE A 121 -14.43 -6.67 12.38
N PHE A 122 -14.54 -5.46 12.90
CA PHE A 122 -15.06 -4.30 12.20
C PHE A 122 -13.93 -3.54 11.53
N ARG A 123 -14.24 -2.83 10.43
CA ARG A 123 -13.25 -2.04 9.68
C ARG A 123 -12.53 -1.03 10.57
N ASP A 124 -13.25 -0.32 11.43
CA ASP A 124 -12.64 0.68 12.30
C ASP A 124 -11.62 0.07 13.26
N GLN A 125 -11.90 -1.11 13.80
CA GLN A 125 -10.93 -1.85 14.63
C GLN A 125 -9.70 -2.29 13.82
N TYR A 126 -9.92 -2.73 12.57
CA TYR A 126 -8.83 -3.08 11.69
C TYR A 126 -7.98 -1.86 11.32
N ASP A 127 -8.60 -0.72 11.04
CA ASP A 127 -7.91 0.54 10.75
C ASP A 127 -6.99 0.97 11.91
N GLU A 128 -7.44 0.79 13.16
CA GLU A 128 -6.64 1.01 14.36
C GLU A 128 -5.41 0.07 14.44
N LEU A 129 -5.58 -1.21 14.06
CA LEU A 129 -4.47 -2.18 14.06
C LEU A 129 -3.35 -1.81 13.09
N ILE A 130 -3.70 -1.23 11.94
CA ILE A 130 -2.74 -0.89 10.88
C ILE A 130 -2.30 0.58 10.89
N GLU A 131 -2.82 1.40 11.81
CA GLU A 131 -2.57 2.85 11.83
C GLU A 131 -1.08 3.18 11.82
N ASN A 132 -0.30 2.57 12.69
CA ASN A 132 1.14 2.82 12.77
C ASN A 132 1.89 2.43 11.49
N LEU A 133 1.44 1.37 10.80
CA LEU A 133 2.01 0.91 9.54
C LEU A 133 1.72 1.92 8.43
N VAL A 134 0.48 2.40 8.33
CA VAL A 134 0.09 3.42 7.35
C VAL A 134 0.80 4.74 7.62
N GLU A 135 0.95 5.16 8.89
CA GLU A 135 1.70 6.36 9.25
C GLU A 135 3.19 6.29 8.85
N ARG A 136 3.80 5.10 8.79
CA ARG A 136 5.16 4.93 8.24
C ARG A 136 5.21 5.34 6.77
N SER A 137 4.24 4.92 5.95
CA SER A 137 4.16 5.31 4.53
C SER A 137 3.95 6.82 4.36
N VAL A 138 3.07 7.42 5.18
CA VAL A 138 2.81 8.87 5.17
C VAL A 138 4.08 9.66 5.51
N ARG A 139 4.86 9.20 6.52
CA ARG A 139 6.15 9.84 6.85
C ARG A 139 7.14 9.76 5.70
N ALA A 140 7.21 8.64 4.99
CA ALA A 140 8.06 8.51 3.81
C ALA A 140 7.62 9.46 2.69
N CYS A 141 6.30 9.60 2.43
CA CYS A 141 5.78 10.59 1.48
C CYS A 141 6.22 12.02 1.82
N ARG A 142 6.05 12.43 3.08
CA ARG A 142 6.47 13.77 3.55
C ARG A 142 7.98 13.99 3.41
N LYS A 143 8.80 12.95 3.62
CA LYS A 143 10.23 13.02 3.41
C LYS A 143 10.56 13.27 1.93
N VAL A 144 9.99 12.46 1.04
CA VAL A 144 10.27 12.54 -0.41
C VAL A 144 9.82 13.89 -0.99
N LEU A 145 8.70 14.44 -0.53
CA LEU A 145 8.26 15.80 -0.91
C LEU A 145 9.29 16.85 -0.48
N ARG A 146 9.80 16.78 0.75
CA ARG A 146 10.84 17.71 1.21
C ARG A 146 12.14 17.57 0.41
N ASP A 147 12.55 16.33 0.11
CA ASP A 147 13.76 16.05 -0.67
C ASP A 147 13.64 16.61 -2.11
N ALA A 148 12.43 16.62 -2.67
CA ALA A 148 12.10 17.25 -3.95
C ALA A 148 11.91 18.77 -3.85
N GLN A 149 11.96 19.36 -2.66
CA GLN A 149 11.64 20.77 -2.39
C GLN A 149 10.23 21.18 -2.84
N LEU A 150 9.27 20.27 -2.68
CA LEU A 150 7.86 20.42 -3.06
C LEU A 150 6.96 20.32 -1.83
N SER A 151 5.80 20.96 -1.94
CA SER A 151 4.66 20.81 -1.04
C SER A 151 3.63 19.84 -1.64
N ALA A 152 2.69 19.37 -0.83
CA ALA A 152 1.61 18.52 -1.32
C ALA A 152 0.69 19.23 -2.33
N SER A 153 0.56 20.56 -2.26
CA SER A 153 -0.20 21.37 -3.20
C SER A 153 0.43 21.43 -4.61
N ASP A 154 1.71 21.14 -4.74
CA ASP A 154 2.40 21.10 -6.03
C ASP A 154 2.11 19.81 -6.81
N ILE A 155 1.53 18.79 -6.15
CA ILE A 155 1.21 17.51 -6.74
C ILE A 155 -0.11 17.61 -7.52
N ALA A 156 -0.03 17.53 -8.85
CA ALA A 156 -1.21 17.53 -9.72
C ALA A 156 -1.99 16.22 -9.61
N HIS A 157 -1.29 15.08 -9.64
CA HIS A 157 -1.89 13.75 -9.63
C HIS A 157 -1.18 12.81 -8.65
N VAL A 158 -1.98 11.92 -8.04
CA VAL A 158 -1.48 10.79 -7.25
C VAL A 158 -1.91 9.49 -7.89
N VAL A 159 -0.94 8.71 -8.35
CA VAL A 159 -1.15 7.35 -8.88
C VAL A 159 -0.95 6.35 -7.75
N MET A 160 -1.97 5.59 -7.42
CA MET A 160 -1.93 4.59 -6.36
C MET A 160 -1.85 3.19 -6.97
N VAL A 161 -0.75 2.49 -6.71
CA VAL A 161 -0.41 1.16 -7.22
C VAL A 161 -0.24 0.19 -6.06
N GLY A 162 -0.38 -1.10 -6.34
CA GLY A 162 -0.23 -2.17 -5.34
C GLY A 162 -1.53 -2.54 -4.63
N GLY A 163 -1.61 -3.79 -4.18
CA GLY A 163 -2.83 -4.35 -3.56
C GLY A 163 -3.26 -3.64 -2.28
N SER A 164 -2.30 -3.19 -1.48
CA SER A 164 -2.55 -2.51 -0.20
C SER A 164 -3.22 -1.14 -0.36
N THR A 165 -3.14 -0.52 -1.54
CA THR A 165 -3.85 0.73 -1.86
C THR A 165 -5.36 0.57 -2.00
N ARG A 166 -5.87 -0.66 -2.02
CA ARG A 166 -7.32 -0.94 -2.00
C ARG A 166 -7.92 -0.72 -0.60
N CYS A 167 -7.09 -0.71 0.45
CA CYS A 167 -7.54 -0.43 1.80
C CYS A 167 -8.09 1.01 1.91
N PRO A 168 -9.35 1.21 2.34
CA PRO A 168 -9.95 2.54 2.45
C PRO A 168 -9.18 3.48 3.37
N TYR A 169 -8.63 2.95 4.47
CA TYR A 169 -7.83 3.73 5.42
C TYR A 169 -6.55 4.30 4.79
N VAL A 170 -5.85 3.50 3.98
CA VAL A 170 -4.67 3.96 3.22
C VAL A 170 -5.05 5.12 2.30
N ARG A 171 -6.14 4.96 1.53
CA ARG A 171 -6.62 6.01 0.61
C ARG A 171 -6.98 7.30 1.33
N LYS A 172 -7.66 7.19 2.47
CA LYS A 172 -8.02 8.33 3.31
C LYS A 172 -6.76 9.07 3.77
N LYS A 173 -5.80 8.37 4.37
CA LYS A 173 -4.56 8.96 4.87
C LYS A 173 -3.69 9.61 3.78
N VAL A 174 -3.66 9.03 2.58
CA VAL A 174 -2.99 9.66 1.42
C VAL A 174 -3.73 10.92 0.97
N GLY A 175 -5.07 10.90 0.96
CA GLY A 175 -5.88 12.09 0.69
C GLY A 175 -5.62 13.22 1.68
N ASP A 176 -5.49 12.91 2.97
CA ASP A 176 -5.25 13.86 4.05
C ASP A 176 -3.86 14.55 3.94
N ILE A 177 -2.90 14.01 3.19
CA ILE A 177 -1.59 14.67 2.96
C ILE A 177 -1.75 15.97 2.16
N ARG A 178 -2.79 16.08 1.33
CA ARG A 178 -3.04 17.23 0.44
C ARG A 178 -3.75 18.39 1.15
N HIS A 179 -4.25 18.16 2.34
CA HIS A 179 -4.97 19.12 3.17
C HIS A 179 -4.17 19.49 4.43
#